data_08649d8f836090e1a723708adda05e1a
#
_entry.id   08649d8f836090e1a723708adda05e1a
#
_cell.length_a   1.000
_cell.length_b   1.000
_cell.length_c   1.000
_cell.angle_alpha   90.00
_cell.angle_beta   90.00
_cell.angle_gamma   90.00
#
_symmetry.space_group_name_H-M   'P 1'
#
loop_
_entity.id
_entity.type
_entity.pdbx_description
1 polymer ?
#
loop_
_entity_poly.entity_id
_entity_poly.type
_entity_poly.pdbx_seq_one_letter_code
_entity_poly.pdbx_strand_id
1 'polypeptide(L)'
;VLTVDSFKRFNYTTFNFIILLVIQLTFFYLFPVETPKEWRSLSKSDSISNRFLSFVQKFDSRQNCFPSMHVSVATLTAFHLQQNLSLAIGTWSNLAFAFPLLIGLSTLFTKQHYLIDIPAGFLLGWFCYYLFLLYW
;
A
#
# COMPACT_ATOMS: atom_id res chain seq x y z
N VAL A 1 0.05 -29.14 -8.03
CA VAL A 1 -1.05 -29.22 -9.02
C VAL A 1 -2.00 -28.08 -8.72
N LEU A 2 -2.15 -27.12 -9.66
CA LEU A 2 -3.12 -26.04 -9.55
C LEU A 2 -4.51 -26.63 -9.79
N THR A 3 -5.39 -26.51 -8.79
CA THR A 3 -6.79 -26.92 -8.89
C THR A 3 -7.61 -25.82 -9.56
N VAL A 4 -8.82 -26.14 -10.04
CA VAL A 4 -9.77 -25.15 -10.61
C VAL A 4 -10.06 -24.05 -9.58
N ASP A 5 -10.19 -24.41 -8.30
CA ASP A 5 -10.42 -23.46 -7.21
C ASP A 5 -9.24 -22.53 -6.98
N SER A 6 -8.00 -23.00 -7.14
CA SER A 6 -6.82 -22.13 -7.04
C SER A 6 -6.72 -21.14 -8.19
N PHE A 7 -7.11 -21.53 -9.41
CA PHE A 7 -7.21 -20.61 -10.56
C PHE A 7 -8.29 -19.55 -10.35
N LYS A 8 -9.47 -19.97 -9.90
CA LYS A 8 -10.57 -19.07 -9.61
C LYS A 8 -10.15 -18.04 -8.56
N ARG A 9 -9.57 -18.49 -7.45
CA ARG A 9 -9.07 -17.63 -6.38
C ARG A 9 -8.01 -16.64 -6.88
N PHE A 10 -7.06 -17.11 -7.68
CA PHE A 10 -6.03 -16.25 -8.28
C PHE A 10 -6.67 -15.14 -9.14
N ASN A 11 -7.62 -15.50 -10.01
CA ASN A 11 -8.28 -14.52 -10.87
C ASN A 11 -9.04 -13.46 -10.06
N TYR A 12 -9.81 -13.85 -9.04
CA TYR A 12 -10.53 -12.92 -8.18
C TYR A 12 -9.59 -12.02 -7.38
N THR A 13 -8.49 -12.58 -6.86
CA THR A 13 -7.46 -11.79 -6.17
C THR A 13 -6.84 -10.76 -7.12
N THR A 14 -6.46 -11.17 -8.33
CA THR A 14 -5.90 -10.27 -9.35
C THR A 14 -6.90 -9.18 -9.71
N PHE A 15 -8.18 -9.54 -9.91
CA PHE A 15 -9.23 -8.58 -10.22
C PHE A 15 -9.43 -7.55 -9.10
N ASN A 16 -9.30 -7.98 -7.85
CA ASN A 16 -9.38 -7.11 -6.69
C ASN A 16 -8.26 -6.05 -6.68
N PHE A 17 -7.03 -6.43 -7.04
CA PHE A 17 -5.93 -5.46 -7.19
C PHE A 17 -6.16 -4.49 -8.36
N ILE A 18 -6.80 -4.95 -9.45
CA ILE A 18 -7.18 -4.07 -10.57
C ILE A 18 -8.25 -3.07 -10.10
N ILE A 19 -9.25 -3.49 -9.35
CA ILE A 19 -10.26 -2.60 -8.76
C ILE A 19 -9.58 -1.55 -7.87
N LEU A 20 -8.68 -1.98 -6.97
CA LEU A 20 -7.92 -1.05 -6.14
C LEU A 20 -7.18 -0.02 -6.98
N LEU A 21 -6.49 -0.46 -8.04
CA LEU A 21 -5.75 0.43 -8.94
C LEU A 21 -6.67 1.46 -9.62
N VAL A 22 -7.82 1.02 -10.14
CA VAL A 22 -8.79 1.92 -10.79
C VAL A 22 -9.31 2.97 -9.81
N ILE A 23 -9.70 2.57 -8.60
CA ILE A 23 -10.17 3.49 -7.56
C ILE A 23 -9.04 4.46 -7.19
N GLN A 24 -7.81 3.96 -7.01
CA GLN A 24 -6.64 4.77 -6.66
C GLN A 24 -6.34 5.83 -7.72
N LEU A 25 -6.33 5.44 -9.00
CA LEU A 25 -6.13 6.38 -10.11
C LEU A 25 -7.25 7.43 -10.20
N THR A 26 -8.48 7.03 -9.89
CA THR A 26 -9.62 7.96 -9.82
C THR A 26 -9.41 9.01 -8.71
N PHE A 27 -8.94 8.58 -7.53
CA PHE A 27 -8.59 9.53 -6.46
C PHE A 27 -7.47 10.47 -6.88
N PHE A 28 -6.42 9.98 -7.52
CA PHE A 28 -5.29 10.80 -7.98
C PHE A 28 -5.73 11.82 -9.04
N TYR A 29 -6.67 11.45 -9.89
CA TYR A 29 -7.22 12.37 -10.89
C TYR A 29 -8.12 13.45 -10.27
N LEU A 30 -8.96 13.07 -9.30
CA LEU A 30 -9.93 14.00 -8.67
C LEU A 30 -9.30 14.85 -7.58
N PHE A 31 -8.31 14.33 -6.89
CA PHE A 31 -7.65 14.96 -5.73
C PHE A 31 -6.11 14.92 -5.90
N PRO A 32 -5.54 15.74 -6.80
CA PRO A 32 -4.09 15.77 -7.04
C PRO A 32 -3.37 16.44 -5.86
N VAL A 33 -3.11 15.70 -4.80
CA VAL A 33 -2.39 16.17 -3.60
C VAL A 33 -0.89 16.01 -3.81
N GLU A 34 -0.13 17.08 -3.55
CA GLU A 34 1.32 17.09 -3.64
C GLU A 34 1.97 17.35 -2.27
N THR A 35 3.12 16.73 -2.03
CA THR A 35 3.93 17.05 -0.85
C THR A 35 4.77 18.31 -1.09
N PRO A 36 4.97 19.19 -0.06
CA PRO A 36 5.80 20.39 -0.18
C PRO A 36 7.23 20.06 -0.63
N LYS A 37 7.80 20.90 -1.48
CA LYS A 37 9.18 20.72 -1.97
C LYS A 37 10.20 20.76 -0.82
N GLU A 38 9.93 21.58 0.18
CA GLU A 38 10.78 21.82 1.35
C GLU A 38 10.95 20.56 2.20
N TRP A 39 9.96 19.67 2.22
CA TRP A 39 10.03 18.42 2.98
C TRP A 39 11.09 17.46 2.44
N ARG A 40 11.41 17.56 1.15
CA ARG A 40 12.40 16.73 0.47
C ARG A 40 13.76 17.39 0.34
N SER A 41 13.93 18.61 0.92
CA SER A 41 15.24 19.22 1.02
C SER A 41 16.11 18.41 1.97
N LEU A 42 17.12 17.76 1.41
CA LEU A 42 18.07 16.99 2.21
C LEU A 42 19.04 17.96 2.92
N SER A 43 19.36 17.64 4.18
CA SER A 43 20.50 18.27 4.85
C SER A 43 21.76 18.06 4.01
N LYS A 44 22.61 19.08 3.94
CA LYS A 44 23.89 19.06 3.18
C LYS A 44 24.91 18.04 3.72
N SER A 45 24.55 17.17 4.67
CA SER A 45 25.44 16.15 5.20
C SER A 45 25.57 14.98 4.22
N ASP A 46 26.77 14.58 3.92
CA ASP A 46 27.11 13.50 2.97
C ASP A 46 26.99 12.11 3.64
N SER A 47 25.88 11.88 4.34
CA SER A 47 25.60 10.62 5.02
C SER A 47 25.07 9.57 4.04
N ILE A 48 25.39 8.28 4.27
CA ILE A 48 24.86 7.13 3.52
C ILE A 48 23.32 7.15 3.54
N SER A 49 22.72 7.51 4.68
CA SER A 49 21.28 7.66 4.82
C SER A 49 20.70 8.71 3.85
N ASN A 50 21.38 9.86 3.70
CA ASN A 50 20.93 10.91 2.78
C ASN A 50 21.07 10.51 1.32
N ARG A 51 22.10 9.74 0.96
CA ARG A 51 22.26 9.18 -0.39
C ARG A 51 21.14 8.19 -0.72
N PHE A 52 20.81 7.30 0.22
CA PHE A 52 19.71 6.35 0.06
C PHE A 52 18.37 7.08 -0.05
N LEU A 53 18.11 8.07 0.81
CA LEU A 53 16.89 8.87 0.78
C LEU A 53 16.76 9.64 -0.54
N SER A 54 17.84 10.24 -1.05
CA SER A 54 17.87 10.90 -2.36
C SER A 54 17.54 9.94 -3.49
N PHE A 55 18.08 8.73 -3.42
CA PHE A 55 17.81 7.69 -4.42
C PHE A 55 16.33 7.32 -4.43
N VAL A 56 15.72 7.05 -3.28
CA VAL A 56 14.29 6.74 -3.16
C VAL A 56 13.44 7.89 -3.69
N GLN A 57 13.73 9.13 -3.27
CA GLN A 57 12.97 10.31 -3.67
C GLN A 57 13.12 10.67 -5.17
N LYS A 58 14.15 10.19 -5.84
CA LYS A 58 14.33 10.38 -7.29
C LYS A 58 13.32 9.59 -8.11
N PHE A 59 12.93 8.41 -7.63
CA PHE A 59 11.98 7.51 -8.32
C PHE A 59 10.54 7.76 -7.90
N ASP A 60 10.32 8.45 -6.80
CA ASP A 60 9.00 8.70 -6.28
C ASP A 60 8.50 10.10 -6.66
N SER A 61 7.35 10.15 -7.33
CA SER A 61 6.68 11.40 -7.66
C SER A 61 6.18 12.09 -6.39
N ARG A 62 6.26 13.43 -6.34
CA ARG A 62 5.65 14.23 -5.26
C ARG A 62 4.13 14.35 -5.40
N GLN A 63 3.61 13.98 -6.55
CA GLN A 63 2.19 14.04 -6.89
C GLN A 63 1.49 12.75 -6.49
N ASN A 64 0.18 12.83 -6.35
CA ASN A 64 -0.66 11.67 -6.09
C ASN A 64 -0.40 11.03 -4.72
N CYS A 65 -0.32 11.85 -3.68
CA CYS A 65 -0.04 11.37 -2.33
C CYS A 65 -1.26 10.80 -1.61
N PHE A 66 -2.48 11.23 -1.97
CA PHE A 66 -3.71 10.84 -1.26
C PHE A 66 -4.66 10.00 -2.13
N PRO A 67 -5.21 8.90 -1.58
CA PRO A 67 -4.72 8.15 -0.41
C PRO A 67 -3.40 7.45 -0.70
N SER A 68 -2.66 7.00 0.32
CA SER A 68 -1.37 6.33 0.11
C SER A 68 -1.53 5.02 -0.65
N MET A 69 -1.00 4.96 -1.87
CA MET A 69 -1.00 3.74 -2.68
C MET A 69 -0.15 2.63 -2.05
N HIS A 70 0.98 2.98 -1.44
CA HIS A 70 1.84 2.01 -0.76
C HIS A 70 1.10 1.29 0.37
N VAL A 71 0.36 2.06 1.18
CA VAL A 71 -0.39 1.50 2.30
C VAL A 71 -1.63 0.73 1.83
N SER A 72 -2.36 1.22 0.82
CA SER A 72 -3.55 0.53 0.32
C SER A 72 -3.23 -0.82 -0.31
N VAL A 73 -2.18 -0.89 -1.13
CA VAL A 73 -1.69 -2.15 -1.71
C VAL A 73 -1.17 -3.09 -0.63
N ALA A 74 -0.36 -2.59 0.31
CA ALA A 74 0.16 -3.40 1.41
C ALA A 74 -0.97 -3.95 2.30
N THR A 75 -2.01 -3.16 2.56
CA THR A 75 -3.17 -3.57 3.34
C THR A 75 -3.97 -4.65 2.64
N LEU A 76 -4.28 -4.48 1.35
CA LEU A 76 -4.98 -5.49 0.57
C LEU A 76 -4.18 -6.80 0.51
N THR A 77 -2.86 -6.70 0.31
CA THR A 77 -1.94 -7.86 0.36
C THR A 77 -2.00 -8.56 1.71
N ALA A 78 -1.98 -7.79 2.82
CA ALA A 78 -2.02 -8.35 4.17
C ALA A 78 -3.31 -9.14 4.43
N PHE A 79 -4.47 -8.65 3.99
CA PHE A 79 -5.74 -9.35 4.12
C PHE A 79 -5.76 -10.66 3.33
N HIS A 80 -5.34 -10.64 2.06
CA HIS A 80 -5.26 -11.86 1.26
C HIS A 80 -4.25 -12.86 1.83
N LEU A 81 -3.10 -12.36 2.31
CA LEU A 81 -2.08 -13.20 2.92
C LEU A 81 -2.58 -13.83 4.23
N GLN A 82 -3.18 -13.03 5.10
CA GLN A 82 -3.77 -13.50 6.35
C GLN A 82 -4.82 -14.59 6.11
N GLN A 83 -5.73 -14.39 5.15
CA GLN A 83 -6.73 -15.39 4.78
C GLN A 83 -6.11 -16.70 4.29
N ASN A 84 -5.06 -16.63 3.46
CA ASN A 84 -4.38 -17.81 2.94
C ASN A 84 -3.57 -18.55 4.01
N LEU A 85 -2.94 -17.83 4.93
CA LEU A 85 -2.10 -18.41 5.97
C LEU A 85 -2.88 -18.88 7.20
N SER A 86 -4.11 -18.38 7.41
CA SER A 86 -4.90 -18.68 8.62
C SER A 86 -5.11 -20.19 8.84
N LEU A 87 -5.29 -20.96 7.77
CA LEU A 87 -5.43 -22.42 7.83
C LEU A 87 -4.13 -23.14 8.20
N ALA A 88 -2.97 -22.55 7.85
CA ALA A 88 -1.67 -23.19 8.07
C ALA A 88 -1.07 -22.84 9.43
N ILE A 89 -1.17 -21.58 9.87
CA ILE A 89 -0.47 -21.05 11.06
C ILE A 89 -1.41 -20.38 12.07
N GLY A 90 -2.72 -20.48 11.88
CA GLY A 90 -3.72 -19.96 12.81
C GLY A 90 -3.54 -18.46 13.11
N THR A 91 -3.51 -18.09 14.38
CA THR A 91 -3.41 -16.69 14.84
C THR A 91 -2.13 -15.97 14.41
N TRP A 92 -1.05 -16.70 14.13
CA TRP A 92 0.20 -16.12 13.62
C TRP A 92 0.05 -15.45 12.26
N SER A 93 -0.99 -15.81 11.49
CA SER A 93 -1.33 -15.15 10.22
C SER A 93 -1.57 -13.65 10.36
N ASN A 94 -1.95 -13.17 11.57
CA ASN A 94 -2.15 -11.75 11.86
C ASN A 94 -0.84 -10.93 11.76
N LEU A 95 0.34 -11.57 11.79
CA LEU A 95 1.61 -10.90 11.53
C LEU A 95 1.67 -10.27 10.12
N ALA A 96 0.82 -10.72 9.19
CA ALA A 96 0.68 -10.07 7.87
C ALA A 96 0.36 -8.58 7.99
N PHE A 97 -0.36 -8.15 9.04
CA PHE A 97 -0.69 -6.74 9.28
C PHE A 97 0.49 -5.88 9.75
N ALA A 98 1.59 -6.48 10.18
CA ALA A 98 2.82 -5.73 10.44
C ALA A 98 3.35 -5.08 9.14
N PHE A 99 3.10 -5.70 7.98
CA PHE A 99 3.58 -5.22 6.69
C PHE A 99 3.02 -3.82 6.32
N PRO A 100 1.70 -3.57 6.27
CA PRO A 100 1.18 -2.25 5.99
C PRO A 100 1.55 -1.21 7.05
N LEU A 101 1.72 -1.60 8.33
CA LEU A 101 2.18 -0.70 9.37
C LEU A 101 3.62 -0.24 9.12
N LEU A 102 4.53 -1.16 8.80
CA LEU A 102 5.93 -0.85 8.49
C LEU A 102 6.04 0.01 7.22
N ILE A 103 5.26 -0.29 6.19
CA ILE A 103 5.19 0.52 4.97
C ILE A 103 4.70 1.93 5.30
N GLY A 104 3.62 2.06 6.07
CA GLY A 104 3.08 3.37 6.49
C GLY A 104 4.12 4.19 7.26
N LEU A 105 4.81 3.59 8.22
CA LEU A 105 5.89 4.25 8.95
C LEU A 105 7.04 4.67 8.02
N SER A 106 7.46 3.78 7.11
CA SER A 106 8.51 4.07 6.14
C SER A 106 8.17 5.27 5.27
N THR A 107 6.93 5.38 4.78
CA THR A 107 6.49 6.51 3.93
C THR A 107 6.45 7.84 4.67
N LEU A 108 6.21 7.84 5.99
CA LEU A 108 6.34 9.03 6.83
C LEU A 108 7.80 9.45 7.00
N PHE A 109 8.69 8.49 7.29
CA PHE A 109 10.13 8.78 7.45
C PHE A 109 10.76 9.32 6.17
N THR A 110 10.31 8.84 5.01
CA THR A 110 10.77 9.33 3.71
C THR A 110 10.11 10.64 3.26
N LYS A 111 9.18 11.17 4.08
CA LYS A 111 8.42 12.41 3.81
C LYS A 111 7.66 12.39 2.47
N GLN A 112 7.15 11.22 2.13
CA GLN A 112 6.39 11.00 0.90
C GLN A 112 4.90 11.27 1.07
N HIS A 113 4.38 11.11 2.30
CA HIS A 113 2.97 11.21 2.61
C HIS A 113 2.68 12.10 3.82
N TYR A 114 1.49 12.67 3.84
CA TYR A 114 0.90 13.25 5.04
C TYR A 114 0.40 12.14 5.97
N LEU A 115 0.32 12.46 7.26
CA LEU A 115 -0.16 11.49 8.25
C LEU A 115 -1.56 10.93 7.93
N ILE A 116 -2.42 11.75 7.32
CA ILE A 116 -3.79 11.37 6.94
C ILE A 116 -3.85 10.38 5.76
N ASP A 117 -2.82 10.37 4.91
CA ASP A 117 -2.78 9.49 3.72
C ASP A 117 -2.70 8.01 4.12
N ILE A 118 -2.10 7.72 5.30
CA ILE A 118 -1.91 6.36 5.80
C ILE A 118 -3.24 5.72 6.19
N PRO A 119 -4.04 6.28 7.12
CA PRO A 119 -5.33 5.71 7.44
C PRO A 119 -6.29 5.68 6.24
N ALA A 120 -6.22 6.66 5.34
CA ALA A 120 -7.00 6.66 4.11
C ALA A 120 -6.60 5.49 3.19
N GLY A 121 -5.30 5.23 3.03
CA GLY A 121 -4.79 4.09 2.27
C GLY A 121 -5.19 2.75 2.91
N PHE A 122 -5.11 2.65 4.24
CA PHE A 122 -5.58 1.46 4.97
C PHE A 122 -7.08 1.20 4.74
N LEU A 123 -7.91 2.22 4.89
CA LEU A 123 -9.36 2.11 4.65
C LEU A 123 -9.69 1.72 3.22
N LEU A 124 -8.97 2.25 2.24
CA LEU A 124 -9.16 1.90 0.83
C LEU A 124 -8.78 0.42 0.56
N GLY A 125 -7.64 -0.05 1.07
CA GLY A 125 -7.24 -1.45 0.97
C GLY A 125 -8.23 -2.41 1.64
N TRP A 126 -8.70 -2.05 2.84
CA TRP A 126 -9.75 -2.77 3.56
C TRP A 126 -11.07 -2.80 2.78
N PHE A 127 -11.50 -1.67 2.23
CA PHE A 127 -12.72 -1.58 1.43
C PHE A 127 -12.67 -2.48 0.20
N CYS A 128 -11.56 -2.48 -0.53
CA CYS A 128 -11.38 -3.38 -1.68
C CYS A 128 -11.43 -4.86 -1.26
N TYR A 129 -10.83 -5.21 -0.11
CA TYR A 129 -10.94 -6.56 0.42
C TYR A 129 -12.37 -6.93 0.81
N TYR A 130 -13.12 -5.99 1.41
CA TYR A 130 -14.54 -6.20 1.71
C TYR A 130 -15.37 -6.46 0.45
N LEU A 131 -15.13 -5.71 -0.63
CA LEU A 131 -15.75 -6.00 -1.93
C LEU A 131 -15.42 -7.40 -2.42
N PHE A 132 -14.17 -7.84 -2.29
CA PHE A 132 -13.77 -9.20 -2.64
C PHE A 132 -14.61 -10.24 -1.89
N LEU A 133 -14.83 -10.08 -0.59
CA LEU A 133 -15.64 -10.99 0.22
C LEU A 133 -17.11 -11.06 -0.19
N LEU A 134 -17.65 -10.01 -0.81
CA LEU A 134 -19.03 -10.00 -1.30
C LEU A 134 -19.21 -10.82 -2.59
N TYR A 135 -18.16 -10.98 -3.39
CA TYR A 135 -18.22 -11.65 -4.70
C TYR A 135 -17.55 -13.04 -4.72
N TRP A 136 -16.81 -13.35 -3.65
CA TRP A 136 -16.18 -14.68 -3.46
C TRP A 136 -17.08 -15.61 -2.66
#